data_2c275dce35885527a04da27392c67cdf
#
_entry.id   2c275dce35885527a04da27392c67cdf
#
_cell.length_a   1.000
_cell.length_b   1.000
_cell.length_c   1.000
_cell.angle_alpha   90.00
_cell.angle_beta   90.00
_cell.angle_gamma   90.00
#
_symmetry.space_group_name_H-M   'P 1'
#
loop_
_entity.id
_entity.type
_entity.pdbx_description
1 polymer ?
#
loop_
_entity_poly.entity_id
_entity_poly.type
_entity_poly.pdbx_seq_one_letter_code
_entity_poly.pdbx_strand_id
1 'polypeptide(L)'
;MIIFLTKLITKVMNLLGYGATTLPGRIALFFKRDILAKLSQGVKVIVITGTNGKTTSARIVEEGLKEAGKSYFINRSGANLITGITTSFIMNSTNSGKCTKEYAVIECDENAFRTVSKYLKAKVVLVTNVFRDQLDRYGEVSHTLSAIQESVNNLPEATLVINGDCSLTNTLKRENTVTYGVSVPLDQTSAVRDGTRCIHCKHQLEYDYFTYAHLGKYRCPGCGYCRETPDYNVTDIVETTPDSSTVMLNGTTPVKINLGGVYNIYNGIGALAALVSLGIDRETALHALERFSGAFGRDGEVWQCADDPGEEPGGADPNLQLYQPV
;
A
#
# COMPACT_ATOMS: atom_id res chain seq x y z
N MET A 1 5.40 -31.50 -9.35
CA MET A 1 6.62 -31.95 -8.63
C MET A 1 7.25 -30.81 -7.84
N ILE A 2 7.65 -29.67 -8.41
CA ILE A 2 8.31 -28.54 -7.71
C ILE A 2 7.48 -28.01 -6.55
N ILE A 3 6.17 -27.75 -6.75
CA ILE A 3 5.27 -27.23 -5.70
C ILE A 3 5.14 -28.20 -4.52
N PHE A 4 5.03 -29.48 -4.79
CA PHE A 4 5.00 -30.51 -3.73
C PHE A 4 6.31 -30.51 -2.93
N LEU A 5 7.44 -30.51 -3.62
CA LEU A 5 8.77 -30.50 -2.97
C LEU A 5 8.95 -29.25 -2.10
N THR A 6 8.62 -28.07 -2.64
CA THR A 6 8.73 -26.81 -1.88
C THR A 6 7.81 -26.78 -0.65
N LYS A 7 6.57 -27.30 -0.76
CA LYS A 7 5.67 -27.44 0.41
C LYS A 7 6.21 -28.40 1.45
N LEU A 8 6.79 -29.52 1.03
CA LEU A 8 7.40 -30.49 1.95
C LEU A 8 8.58 -29.86 2.70
N ILE A 9 9.49 -29.16 1.98
CA ILE A 9 10.62 -28.43 2.59
C ILE A 9 10.10 -27.41 3.59
N THR A 10 9.07 -26.62 3.24
CA THR A 10 8.45 -25.65 4.14
C THR A 10 7.95 -26.29 5.42
N LYS A 11 7.25 -27.46 5.29
CA LYS A 11 6.73 -28.18 6.44
C LYS A 11 7.85 -28.67 7.36
N VAL A 12 8.92 -29.21 6.79
CA VAL A 12 10.10 -29.67 7.57
C VAL A 12 10.76 -28.48 8.27
N MET A 13 10.97 -27.35 7.59
CA MET A 13 11.57 -26.16 8.19
C MET A 13 10.74 -25.61 9.36
N ASN A 14 9.42 -25.53 9.18
CA ASN A 14 8.52 -25.09 10.26
C ASN A 14 8.55 -26.04 11.47
N LEU A 15 8.70 -27.36 11.25
CA LEU A 15 8.88 -28.33 12.32
C LEU A 15 10.20 -28.15 13.07
N LEU A 16 11.23 -27.65 12.39
CA LEU A 16 12.54 -27.34 12.97
C LEU A 16 12.62 -25.93 13.59
N GLY A 17 11.48 -25.19 13.65
CA GLY A 17 11.43 -23.83 14.21
C GLY A 17 11.94 -22.73 13.28
N TYR A 18 12.30 -23.04 12.03
CA TYR A 18 12.73 -22.04 11.05
C TYR A 18 11.55 -21.46 10.29
N GLY A 19 11.34 -20.15 10.38
CA GLY A 19 10.34 -19.44 9.58
C GLY A 19 10.68 -19.45 8.09
N ALA A 20 9.96 -20.25 7.30
CA ALA A 20 10.21 -20.40 5.86
C ALA A 20 9.38 -19.41 5.02
N THR A 21 9.59 -18.09 5.19
CA THR A 21 8.79 -17.07 4.47
C THR A 21 9.22 -16.86 3.02
N THR A 22 10.50 -17.06 2.68
CA THR A 22 11.04 -16.73 1.35
C THR A 22 11.74 -17.91 0.65
N LEU A 23 12.29 -18.86 1.42
CA LEU A 23 13.07 -19.98 0.86
C LEU A 23 12.25 -20.87 -0.12
N PRO A 24 10.99 -21.23 0.15
CA PRO A 24 10.20 -22.02 -0.79
C PRO A 24 10.06 -21.35 -2.16
N GLY A 25 9.77 -20.04 -2.16
CA GLY A 25 9.68 -19.26 -3.40
C GLY A 25 11.01 -19.16 -4.12
N ARG A 26 12.14 -19.00 -3.38
CA ARG A 26 13.47 -18.97 -3.96
C ARG A 26 13.82 -20.28 -4.66
N ILE A 27 13.53 -21.42 -4.04
CA ILE A 27 13.72 -22.74 -4.65
C ILE A 27 12.86 -22.90 -5.90
N ALA A 28 11.57 -22.56 -5.81
CA ALA A 28 10.66 -22.68 -6.93
C ALA A 28 11.07 -21.83 -8.13
N LEU A 29 11.48 -20.58 -7.90
CA LEU A 29 11.94 -19.65 -8.94
C LEU A 29 13.29 -20.08 -9.55
N PHE A 30 14.15 -20.75 -8.79
CA PHE A 30 15.40 -21.31 -9.32
C PHE A 30 15.13 -22.35 -10.40
N PHE A 31 14.16 -23.25 -10.18
CA PHE A 31 13.80 -24.28 -11.16
C PHE A 31 12.85 -23.78 -12.25
N LYS A 32 11.97 -22.81 -11.93
CA LYS A 32 10.98 -22.28 -12.86
C LYS A 32 10.72 -20.81 -12.60
N ARG A 33 11.39 -19.93 -13.37
CA ARG A 33 11.32 -18.47 -13.20
C ARG A 33 9.93 -17.88 -13.40
N ASP A 34 9.11 -18.48 -14.26
CA ASP A 34 7.75 -18.06 -14.59
C ASP A 34 6.66 -18.77 -13.76
N ILE A 35 7.05 -19.47 -12.68
CA ILE A 35 6.10 -20.23 -11.85
C ILE A 35 4.97 -19.37 -11.29
N LEU A 36 5.27 -18.08 -10.97
CA LEU A 36 4.29 -17.13 -10.44
C LEU A 36 3.16 -16.88 -11.44
N ALA A 37 3.47 -16.80 -12.73
CA ALA A 37 2.46 -16.62 -13.77
C ALA A 37 1.46 -17.78 -13.80
N LYS A 38 1.94 -19.02 -13.60
CA LYS A 38 1.07 -20.20 -13.51
C LYS A 38 0.22 -20.19 -12.24
N LEU A 39 0.84 -19.87 -11.08
CA LEU A 39 0.18 -19.91 -9.79
C LEU A 39 -0.91 -18.85 -9.61
N SER A 40 -0.78 -17.71 -10.32
CA SER A 40 -1.74 -16.60 -10.25
C SER A 40 -2.90 -16.72 -11.24
N GLN A 41 -2.91 -17.75 -12.11
CA GLN A 41 -3.99 -17.93 -13.06
C GLN A 41 -5.36 -18.11 -12.39
N GLY A 42 -6.35 -17.32 -12.81
CA GLY A 42 -7.71 -17.35 -12.28
C GLY A 42 -7.89 -16.72 -10.91
N VAL A 43 -6.84 -16.07 -10.36
CA VAL A 43 -6.89 -15.32 -9.11
C VAL A 43 -7.08 -13.84 -9.40
N LYS A 44 -8.01 -13.19 -8.72
CA LYS A 44 -8.16 -11.73 -8.74
C LYS A 44 -7.12 -11.11 -7.81
N VAL A 45 -6.05 -10.60 -8.40
CA VAL A 45 -4.92 -10.07 -7.64
C VAL A 45 -5.04 -8.55 -7.53
N ILE A 46 -4.89 -8.03 -6.31
CA ILE A 46 -4.57 -6.64 -6.04
C ILE A 46 -3.11 -6.54 -5.60
N VAL A 47 -2.36 -5.64 -6.24
CA VAL A 47 -1.00 -5.28 -5.83
C VAL A 47 -1.04 -3.92 -5.15
N ILE A 48 -0.40 -3.81 -3.99
CA ILE A 48 -0.28 -2.57 -3.23
C ILE A 48 1.21 -2.24 -3.11
N THR A 49 1.57 -1.06 -3.62
CA THR A 49 2.95 -0.57 -3.65
C THR A 49 3.02 0.92 -3.32
N GLY A 50 4.21 1.48 -3.16
CA GLY A 50 4.46 2.86 -2.78
C GLY A 50 5.25 2.97 -1.47
N THR A 51 5.78 4.14 -1.14
CA THR A 51 6.74 4.30 -0.05
C THR A 51 6.12 4.01 1.32
N ASN A 52 4.98 4.63 1.64
CA ASN A 52 4.32 4.53 2.94
C ASN A 52 2.88 4.02 2.80
N GLY A 53 2.37 3.37 3.87
CA GLY A 53 0.97 2.96 3.97
C GLY A 53 0.63 1.62 3.30
N LYS A 54 1.58 0.93 2.68
CA LYS A 54 1.36 -0.38 2.02
C LYS A 54 0.66 -1.39 2.92
N THR A 55 1.25 -1.67 4.07
CA THR A 55 0.76 -2.68 5.02
C THR A 55 -0.61 -2.30 5.57
N THR A 56 -0.81 -1.04 5.96
CA THR A 56 -2.12 -0.56 6.45
C THR A 56 -3.19 -0.69 5.39
N SER A 57 -2.93 -0.22 4.16
CA SER A 57 -3.87 -0.35 3.05
C SER A 57 -4.17 -1.81 2.71
N ALA A 58 -3.15 -2.70 2.75
CA ALA A 58 -3.32 -4.13 2.52
C ALA A 58 -4.23 -4.78 3.57
N ARG A 59 -4.09 -4.39 4.83
CA ARG A 59 -4.93 -4.89 5.93
C ARG A 59 -6.38 -4.38 5.82
N ILE A 60 -6.59 -3.14 5.40
CA ILE A 60 -7.95 -2.62 5.15
C ILE A 60 -8.59 -3.37 3.97
N VAL A 61 -7.84 -3.63 2.89
CA VAL A 61 -8.32 -4.44 1.77
C VAL A 61 -8.62 -5.87 2.21
N GLU A 62 -7.81 -6.46 3.07
CA GLU A 62 -8.05 -7.78 3.68
C GLU A 62 -9.39 -7.79 4.43
N GLU A 63 -9.65 -6.80 5.29
CA GLU A 63 -10.91 -6.69 6.03
C GLU A 63 -12.12 -6.54 5.08
N GLY A 64 -11.97 -5.76 3.99
CA GLY A 64 -13.01 -5.64 2.97
C GLY A 64 -13.34 -6.97 2.27
N LEU A 65 -12.33 -7.77 1.95
CA LEU A 65 -12.55 -9.09 1.38
C LEU A 65 -13.19 -10.07 2.37
N LYS A 66 -12.82 -9.98 3.63
CA LYS A 66 -13.39 -10.75 4.73
C LYS A 66 -14.87 -10.39 4.95
N GLU A 67 -15.20 -9.10 5.01
CA GLU A 67 -16.56 -8.59 5.14
C GLU A 67 -17.44 -9.03 3.96
N ALA A 68 -16.87 -9.05 2.76
CA ALA A 68 -17.54 -9.54 1.55
C ALA A 68 -17.65 -11.07 1.47
N GLY A 69 -17.20 -11.82 2.48
CA GLY A 69 -17.23 -13.27 2.50
C GLY A 69 -16.37 -13.94 1.41
N LYS A 70 -15.33 -13.26 0.91
CA LYS A 70 -14.47 -13.78 -0.16
C LYS A 70 -13.35 -14.66 0.38
N SER A 71 -12.98 -15.68 -0.40
CA SER A 71 -11.81 -16.48 -0.08
C SER A 71 -10.55 -15.80 -0.59
N TYR A 72 -9.62 -15.48 0.29
CA TYR A 72 -8.41 -14.71 -0.05
C TYR A 72 -7.17 -15.24 0.67
N PHE A 73 -6.02 -14.73 0.26
CA PHE A 73 -4.79 -14.74 1.03
C PHE A 73 -4.03 -13.43 0.85
N ILE A 74 -3.16 -13.14 1.81
CA ILE A 74 -2.25 -11.99 1.82
C ILE A 74 -0.81 -12.50 2.03
N ASN A 75 0.19 -11.87 1.42
CA ASN A 75 1.57 -12.17 1.76
C ASN A 75 1.91 -11.59 3.14
N ARG A 76 2.74 -12.31 3.90
CA ARG A 76 3.15 -11.88 5.25
C ARG A 76 3.95 -10.58 5.18
N SER A 77 3.87 -9.77 6.23
CA SER A 77 4.72 -8.59 6.41
C SER A 77 6.20 -8.98 6.25
N GLY A 78 6.96 -8.16 5.49
CA GLY A 78 8.34 -8.45 5.13
C GLY A 78 8.54 -9.46 3.98
N ALA A 79 7.49 -10.13 3.47
CA ALA A 79 7.57 -11.03 2.31
C ALA A 79 7.14 -10.33 1.00
N ASN A 80 7.55 -9.07 0.82
CA ASN A 80 7.17 -8.15 -0.27
C ASN A 80 8.06 -8.24 -1.53
N LEU A 81 9.06 -9.14 -1.51
CA LEU A 81 9.90 -9.47 -2.66
C LEU A 81 9.32 -10.65 -3.45
N ILE A 82 9.75 -10.84 -4.69
CA ILE A 82 9.27 -11.90 -5.58
C ILE A 82 9.32 -13.31 -4.95
N THR A 83 10.34 -13.58 -4.14
CA THR A 83 10.50 -14.87 -3.44
C THR A 83 9.43 -15.09 -2.39
N GLY A 84 9.12 -14.07 -1.58
CA GLY A 84 8.06 -14.11 -0.56
C GLY A 84 6.66 -14.20 -1.18
N ILE A 85 6.40 -13.39 -2.21
CA ILE A 85 5.15 -13.40 -2.97
C ILE A 85 4.94 -14.79 -3.59
N THR A 86 5.97 -15.36 -4.23
CA THR A 86 5.88 -16.72 -4.82
C THR A 86 5.63 -17.78 -3.75
N THR A 87 6.25 -17.66 -2.57
CA THR A 87 5.97 -18.55 -1.44
C THR A 87 4.49 -18.51 -1.05
N SER A 88 3.92 -17.30 -0.93
CA SER A 88 2.51 -17.12 -0.56
C SER A 88 1.56 -17.78 -1.57
N PHE A 89 1.84 -17.67 -2.87
CA PHE A 89 1.08 -18.36 -3.90
C PHE A 89 1.24 -19.89 -3.83
N ILE A 90 2.45 -20.41 -3.60
CA ILE A 90 2.71 -21.85 -3.45
C ILE A 90 1.91 -22.41 -2.28
N MET A 91 1.93 -21.74 -1.13
CA MET A 91 1.25 -22.21 0.08
C MET A 91 -0.28 -22.22 -0.09
N ASN A 92 -0.83 -21.33 -0.91
CA ASN A 92 -2.26 -21.23 -1.22
C ASN A 92 -2.66 -21.95 -2.53
N SER A 93 -1.83 -22.84 -3.05
CA SER A 93 -2.12 -23.62 -4.26
C SER A 93 -2.21 -25.13 -3.98
N THR A 94 -2.87 -25.87 -4.84
CA THR A 94 -2.81 -27.34 -4.87
C THR A 94 -1.43 -27.82 -5.33
N ASN A 95 -1.13 -29.09 -5.22
CA ASN A 95 0.11 -29.68 -5.73
C ASN A 95 0.23 -29.59 -7.26
N SER A 96 -0.90 -29.46 -7.98
CA SER A 96 -0.94 -29.20 -9.42
C SER A 96 -0.66 -27.74 -9.78
N GLY A 97 -0.67 -26.83 -8.81
CA GLY A 97 -0.41 -25.40 -8.99
C GLY A 97 -1.65 -24.55 -9.27
N LYS A 98 -2.84 -25.07 -9.00
CA LYS A 98 -4.07 -24.28 -9.03
C LYS A 98 -4.23 -23.58 -7.67
N CYS A 99 -4.37 -22.26 -7.66
CA CYS A 99 -4.66 -21.53 -6.43
C CYS A 99 -6.02 -21.94 -5.86
N THR A 100 -6.11 -22.07 -4.54
CA THR A 100 -7.33 -22.46 -3.82
C THR A 100 -8.16 -21.27 -3.34
N LYS A 101 -7.66 -20.06 -3.56
CA LYS A 101 -8.28 -18.80 -3.17
C LYS A 101 -8.72 -18.01 -4.39
N GLU A 102 -9.82 -17.27 -4.27
CA GLU A 102 -10.34 -16.41 -5.33
C GLU A 102 -9.56 -15.10 -5.46
N TYR A 103 -9.11 -14.55 -4.32
CA TYR A 103 -8.42 -13.27 -4.25
C TYR A 103 -7.02 -13.42 -3.66
N ALA A 104 -6.12 -12.52 -4.08
CA ALA A 104 -4.81 -12.35 -3.49
C ALA A 104 -4.52 -10.86 -3.24
N VAL A 105 -4.18 -10.50 -2.02
CA VAL A 105 -3.71 -9.18 -1.64
C VAL A 105 -2.19 -9.24 -1.54
N ILE A 106 -1.51 -8.50 -2.40
CA ILE A 106 -0.06 -8.57 -2.54
C ILE A 106 0.55 -7.22 -2.21
N GLU A 107 1.15 -7.12 -1.02
CA GLU A 107 2.07 -6.04 -0.69
C GLU A 107 3.38 -6.26 -1.44
N CYS A 108 3.82 -5.28 -2.24
CA CYS A 108 4.99 -5.41 -3.09
C CYS A 108 5.93 -4.21 -2.90
N ASP A 109 7.21 -4.50 -2.72
CA ASP A 109 8.27 -3.50 -2.78
C ASP A 109 8.35 -2.89 -4.18
N GLU A 110 8.65 -1.60 -4.28
CA GLU A 110 8.61 -0.82 -5.52
C GLU A 110 9.61 -1.35 -6.56
N ASN A 111 10.81 -1.74 -6.13
CA ASN A 111 11.83 -2.29 -7.02
C ASN A 111 11.53 -3.75 -7.39
N ALA A 112 11.02 -4.54 -6.44
CA ALA A 112 10.60 -5.91 -6.69
C ALA A 112 9.44 -5.96 -7.68
N PHE A 113 8.58 -4.93 -7.70
CA PHE A 113 7.42 -4.84 -8.57
C PHE A 113 7.80 -4.90 -10.06
N ARG A 114 8.96 -4.37 -10.47
CA ARG A 114 9.51 -4.53 -11.84
C ARG A 114 9.57 -5.99 -12.29
N THR A 115 9.95 -6.88 -11.38
CA THR A 115 10.05 -8.30 -11.70
C THR A 115 8.73 -9.01 -11.53
N VAL A 116 7.98 -8.67 -10.47
CA VAL A 116 6.68 -9.28 -10.16
C VAL A 116 5.67 -9.00 -11.27
N SER A 117 5.59 -7.77 -11.77
CA SER A 117 4.65 -7.35 -12.82
C SER A 117 4.81 -8.09 -14.16
N LYS A 118 6.00 -8.65 -14.42
CA LYS A 118 6.25 -9.47 -15.63
C LYS A 118 5.55 -10.84 -15.60
N TYR A 119 5.26 -11.35 -14.41
CA TYR A 119 4.72 -12.69 -14.21
C TYR A 119 3.33 -12.70 -13.57
N LEU A 120 2.97 -11.65 -12.83
CA LEU A 120 1.72 -11.55 -12.10
C LEU A 120 0.74 -10.66 -12.89
N LYS A 121 -0.46 -11.15 -13.16
CA LYS A 121 -1.54 -10.33 -13.72
C LYS A 121 -2.38 -9.77 -12.59
N ALA A 122 -2.27 -8.48 -12.32
CA ALA A 122 -3.10 -7.79 -11.35
C ALA A 122 -4.43 -7.35 -11.98
N LYS A 123 -5.51 -7.41 -11.20
CA LYS A 123 -6.81 -6.79 -11.50
C LYS A 123 -6.80 -5.32 -11.11
N VAL A 124 -6.16 -5.02 -9.97
CA VAL A 124 -6.02 -3.66 -9.43
C VAL A 124 -4.58 -3.46 -8.97
N VAL A 125 -4.03 -2.27 -9.20
CA VAL A 125 -2.78 -1.80 -8.61
C VAL A 125 -3.07 -0.54 -7.81
N LEU A 126 -2.85 -0.59 -6.50
CA LEU A 126 -2.91 0.57 -5.61
C LEU A 126 -1.49 1.11 -5.41
N VAL A 127 -1.26 2.35 -5.82
CA VAL A 127 -0.03 3.09 -5.52
C VAL A 127 -0.35 4.14 -4.46
N THR A 128 0.16 3.94 -3.25
CA THR A 128 -0.18 4.77 -2.09
C THR A 128 0.41 6.17 -2.20
N ASN A 129 1.71 6.25 -2.35
CA ASN A 129 2.45 7.50 -2.50
C ASN A 129 3.91 7.20 -2.91
N VAL A 130 4.63 8.24 -3.31
CA VAL A 130 6.08 8.22 -3.49
C VAL A 130 6.65 9.36 -2.67
N PHE A 131 7.30 9.03 -1.57
CA PHE A 131 8.00 9.95 -0.68
C PHE A 131 9.51 9.78 -0.85
N ARG A 132 10.26 10.81 -0.49
CA ARG A 132 11.69 10.71 -0.28
C ARG A 132 11.93 10.00 1.05
N ASP A 133 12.78 8.98 1.06
CA ASP A 133 13.24 8.42 2.32
C ASP A 133 14.19 9.41 3.02
N GLN A 134 14.21 9.45 4.36
CA GLN A 134 15.01 10.41 5.14
C GLN A 134 16.52 10.29 4.89
N LEU A 135 16.98 9.16 4.32
CA LEU A 135 18.37 8.88 3.99
C LEU A 135 18.71 9.09 2.50
N ASP A 136 17.82 9.73 1.75
CA ASP A 136 17.88 9.77 0.29
C ASP A 136 19.15 10.45 -0.24
N ARG A 137 19.89 9.69 -1.02
CA ARG A 137 20.89 10.19 -1.95
C ARG A 137 20.19 10.59 -3.26
N TYR A 138 20.60 11.72 -3.84
CA TYR A 138 20.08 12.25 -5.10
C TYR A 138 19.80 11.15 -6.14
N GLY A 139 18.51 10.95 -6.50
CA GLY A 139 18.09 10.02 -7.56
C GLY A 139 17.15 8.88 -7.13
N GLU A 140 17.00 8.60 -5.84
CA GLU A 140 16.22 7.46 -5.34
C GLU A 140 14.71 7.59 -5.66
N VAL A 141 14.13 8.77 -5.47
CA VAL A 141 12.72 9.06 -5.81
C VAL A 141 12.44 8.83 -7.30
N SER A 142 13.36 9.29 -8.17
CA SER A 142 13.22 9.11 -9.62
C SER A 142 13.35 7.63 -10.01
N HIS A 143 14.20 6.87 -9.30
CA HIS A 143 14.37 5.44 -9.52
C HIS A 143 13.13 4.66 -9.06
N THR A 144 12.58 4.98 -7.89
CA THR A 144 11.35 4.38 -7.35
C THR A 144 10.16 4.65 -8.26
N LEU A 145 9.96 5.90 -8.68
CA LEU A 145 8.89 6.24 -9.60
C LEU A 145 9.04 5.53 -10.95
N SER A 146 10.26 5.46 -11.50
CA SER A 146 10.56 4.73 -12.72
C SER A 146 10.28 3.23 -12.59
N ALA A 147 10.57 2.65 -11.42
CA ALA A 147 10.27 1.25 -11.13
C ALA A 147 8.76 0.98 -11.16
N ILE A 148 7.98 1.84 -10.49
CA ILE A 148 6.52 1.74 -10.47
C ILE A 148 5.96 1.96 -11.88
N GLN A 149 6.43 2.97 -12.63
CA GLN A 149 5.99 3.25 -13.99
C GLN A 149 6.21 2.06 -14.94
N GLU A 150 7.42 1.46 -14.92
CA GLU A 150 7.71 0.26 -15.72
C GLU A 150 6.76 -0.89 -15.34
N SER A 151 6.52 -1.07 -14.04
CA SER A 151 5.67 -2.14 -13.53
C SER A 151 4.20 -1.97 -13.94
N VAL A 152 3.69 -0.73 -13.86
CA VAL A 152 2.32 -0.39 -14.28
C VAL A 152 2.15 -0.58 -15.78
N ASN A 153 3.17 -0.26 -16.58
CA ASN A 153 3.16 -0.47 -18.04
C ASN A 153 3.12 -1.97 -18.40
N ASN A 154 3.66 -2.86 -17.56
CA ASN A 154 3.54 -4.31 -17.75
C ASN A 154 2.12 -4.85 -17.46
N LEU A 155 1.24 -4.02 -16.88
CA LEU A 155 -0.11 -4.38 -16.42
C LEU A 155 -1.18 -3.46 -17.05
N PRO A 156 -1.28 -3.35 -18.38
CA PRO A 156 -2.17 -2.39 -19.05
C PRO A 156 -3.65 -2.60 -18.73
N GLU A 157 -4.06 -3.85 -18.48
CA GLU A 157 -5.45 -4.21 -18.17
C GLU A 157 -5.87 -3.95 -16.70
N ALA A 158 -4.91 -3.68 -15.81
CA ALA A 158 -5.22 -3.43 -14.41
C ALA A 158 -5.81 -2.03 -14.22
N THR A 159 -6.83 -1.92 -13.36
CA THR A 159 -7.25 -0.62 -12.85
C THR A 159 -6.16 -0.07 -11.95
N LEU A 160 -5.70 1.13 -12.24
CA LEU A 160 -4.68 1.83 -11.46
C LEU A 160 -5.36 2.76 -10.48
N VAL A 161 -5.16 2.53 -9.18
CA VAL A 161 -5.66 3.40 -8.11
C VAL A 161 -4.48 4.21 -7.56
N ILE A 162 -4.53 5.53 -7.67
CA ILE A 162 -3.41 6.42 -7.30
C ILE A 162 -3.85 7.57 -6.40
N ASN A 163 -2.91 8.02 -5.58
CA ASN A 163 -3.06 9.25 -4.81
C ASN A 163 -2.89 10.47 -5.72
N GLY A 164 -3.99 11.16 -6.02
CA GLY A 164 -4.01 12.35 -6.87
C GLY A 164 -3.32 13.58 -6.24
N ASP A 165 -3.18 13.60 -4.91
CA ASP A 165 -2.53 14.68 -4.17
C ASP A 165 -1.00 14.59 -4.19
N CYS A 166 -0.46 13.42 -4.59
CA CYS A 166 0.96 13.22 -4.80
C CYS A 166 1.33 13.55 -6.25
N SER A 167 2.07 14.63 -6.47
CA SER A 167 2.48 15.08 -7.81
C SER A 167 3.29 14.02 -8.58
N LEU A 168 3.94 13.10 -7.88
CA LEU A 168 4.72 12.03 -8.48
C LEU A 168 3.82 10.87 -8.94
N THR A 169 2.93 10.37 -8.08
CA THR A 169 2.02 9.28 -8.44
C THR A 169 1.02 9.67 -9.52
N ASN A 170 0.61 10.93 -9.56
CA ASN A 170 -0.31 11.45 -10.58
C ASN A 170 0.28 11.42 -12.00
N THR A 171 1.61 11.31 -12.16
CA THR A 171 2.25 11.09 -13.46
C THR A 171 2.01 9.70 -14.05
N LEU A 172 1.58 8.75 -13.21
CA LEU A 172 1.25 7.37 -13.62
C LEU A 172 -0.13 7.27 -14.28
N LYS A 173 -0.92 8.36 -14.26
CA LYS A 173 -2.31 8.40 -14.73
C LYS A 173 -2.43 7.91 -16.19
N ARG A 174 -3.42 7.07 -16.43
CA ARG A 174 -3.79 6.50 -17.73
C ARG A 174 -5.31 6.32 -17.82
N GLU A 175 -5.84 5.82 -18.93
CA GLU A 175 -7.28 5.65 -19.17
C GLU A 175 -8.00 4.90 -18.03
N ASN A 176 -7.47 3.74 -17.59
CA ASN A 176 -8.04 2.94 -16.50
C ASN A 176 -7.49 3.37 -15.11
N THR A 177 -7.56 4.66 -14.81
CA THR A 177 -7.09 5.18 -13.52
C THR A 177 -8.26 5.68 -12.69
N VAL A 178 -8.24 5.33 -11.41
CA VAL A 178 -9.09 5.87 -10.35
C VAL A 178 -8.20 6.65 -9.38
N THR A 179 -8.58 7.87 -9.08
CA THR A 179 -7.83 8.77 -8.22
C THR A 179 -8.51 8.93 -6.86
N TYR A 180 -7.70 9.06 -5.81
CA TYR A 180 -8.19 9.44 -4.48
C TYR A 180 -7.35 10.57 -3.90
N GLY A 181 -7.94 11.33 -2.98
CA GLY A 181 -7.25 12.47 -2.34
C GLY A 181 -8.12 13.20 -1.33
N VAL A 182 -7.51 14.22 -0.70
CA VAL A 182 -8.13 15.02 0.36
C VAL A 182 -8.11 16.49 -0.05
N SER A 183 -9.28 17.09 -0.15
CA SER A 183 -9.47 18.51 -0.52
C SER A 183 -9.64 19.42 0.71
N VAL A 184 -8.97 19.07 1.81
CA VAL A 184 -9.01 19.84 3.06
C VAL A 184 -7.60 20.38 3.35
N PRO A 185 -7.43 21.71 3.50
CA PRO A 185 -6.17 22.31 3.91
C PRO A 185 -5.91 22.02 5.40
N LEU A 186 -4.89 21.25 5.71
CA LEU A 186 -4.58 20.85 7.10
C LEU A 186 -3.19 21.30 7.55
N ASP A 187 -2.21 21.35 6.63
CA ASP A 187 -0.83 21.67 6.96
C ASP A 187 -0.49 23.09 6.50
N GLN A 188 -0.26 23.96 7.48
CA GLN A 188 0.18 25.34 7.26
C GLN A 188 1.67 25.56 7.58
N THR A 189 2.37 24.58 8.14
CA THR A 189 3.68 24.78 8.78
C THR A 189 4.81 23.92 8.22
N SER A 190 4.67 23.28 7.08
CA SER A 190 5.61 22.26 6.60
C SER A 190 7.06 22.72 6.50
N ALA A 191 7.93 22.10 7.30
CA ALA A 191 9.37 22.34 7.30
C ALA A 191 10.11 21.56 6.20
N VAL A 192 9.57 20.45 5.69
CA VAL A 192 10.21 19.62 4.65
C VAL A 192 9.21 19.33 3.55
N ARG A 193 9.44 19.90 2.36
CA ARG A 193 8.58 19.75 1.19
C ARG A 193 9.31 19.02 0.07
N ASP A 194 9.20 17.71 0.03
CA ASP A 194 9.65 16.88 -1.09
C ASP A 194 8.70 17.03 -2.29
N GLY A 195 9.19 16.79 -3.51
CA GLY A 195 8.35 16.79 -4.70
C GLY A 195 7.83 18.16 -5.14
N THR A 196 8.45 19.24 -4.69
CA THR A 196 8.03 20.61 -5.00
C THR A 196 8.37 21.08 -6.41
N ARG A 197 9.10 20.27 -7.21
CA ARG A 197 9.42 20.56 -8.60
C ARG A 197 8.63 19.68 -9.55
N CYS A 198 8.10 20.31 -10.60
CA CYS A 198 7.41 19.61 -11.66
C CYS A 198 8.33 18.58 -12.32
N ILE A 199 7.89 17.33 -12.42
CA ILE A 199 8.69 16.27 -13.04
C ILE A 199 8.85 16.48 -14.55
N HIS A 200 7.88 17.15 -15.20
CA HIS A 200 7.87 17.38 -16.64
C HIS A 200 8.80 18.52 -17.07
N CYS A 201 8.71 19.68 -16.42
CA CYS A 201 9.43 20.89 -16.86
C CYS A 201 10.37 21.48 -15.80
N LYS A 202 10.48 20.87 -14.62
CA LYS A 202 11.37 21.26 -13.51
C LYS A 202 11.05 22.61 -12.84
N HIS A 203 10.00 23.32 -13.27
CA HIS A 203 9.53 24.50 -12.55
C HIS A 203 9.09 24.15 -11.14
N GLN A 204 9.19 25.11 -10.23
CA GLN A 204 8.64 24.99 -8.89
C GLN A 204 7.12 24.82 -8.98
N LEU A 205 6.57 23.83 -8.29
CA LEU A 205 5.13 23.67 -8.15
C LEU A 205 4.58 24.71 -7.18
N GLU A 206 3.45 25.29 -7.53
CA GLU A 206 2.65 26.13 -6.64
C GLU A 206 1.57 25.27 -6.00
N TYR A 207 1.29 25.50 -4.71
CA TYR A 207 0.28 24.78 -3.97
C TYR A 207 -0.79 25.75 -3.47
N ASP A 208 -2.05 25.43 -3.76
CA ASP A 208 -3.17 26.16 -3.15
C ASP A 208 -3.25 25.82 -1.65
N TYR A 209 -2.98 24.56 -1.29
CA TYR A 209 -2.87 24.07 0.09
C TYR A 209 -2.09 22.76 0.15
N PHE A 210 -1.62 22.45 1.34
CA PHE A 210 -1.09 21.14 1.72
C PHE A 210 -2.05 20.46 2.69
N THR A 211 -2.16 19.14 2.56
CA THR A 211 -2.93 18.30 3.49
C THR A 211 -2.01 17.51 4.41
N TYR A 212 -0.97 16.90 3.86
CA TYR A 212 0.01 16.12 4.62
C TYR A 212 1.35 16.09 3.88
N ALA A 213 2.41 16.54 4.53
CA ALA A 213 3.75 16.66 3.92
C ALA A 213 3.70 17.38 2.56
N HIS A 214 4.07 16.73 1.46
CA HIS A 214 4.00 17.28 0.11
C HIS A 214 2.70 16.95 -0.64
N LEU A 215 1.76 16.27 0.01
CA LEU A 215 0.45 15.98 -0.56
C LEU A 215 -0.45 17.21 -0.47
N GLY A 216 -1.16 17.52 -1.53
CA GLY A 216 -2.06 18.66 -1.56
C GLY A 216 -2.52 19.05 -2.97
N LYS A 217 -3.07 20.25 -3.10
CA LYS A 217 -3.53 20.77 -4.37
C LYS A 217 -2.44 21.60 -5.03
N TYR A 218 -1.76 21.03 -5.98
CA TYR A 218 -0.64 21.59 -6.71
C TYR A 218 -0.98 21.97 -8.15
N ARG A 219 -0.21 22.92 -8.69
CA ARG A 219 -0.17 23.27 -10.12
C ARG A 219 1.24 23.65 -10.54
N CYS A 220 1.56 23.41 -11.79
CA CYS A 220 2.81 23.86 -12.40
C CYS A 220 2.57 25.11 -13.24
N PRO A 221 3.16 26.27 -12.91
CA PRO A 221 3.01 27.48 -13.71
C PRO A 221 3.69 27.38 -15.08
N GLY A 222 4.66 26.46 -15.26
CA GLY A 222 5.42 26.33 -16.50
C GLY A 222 4.77 25.45 -17.56
N CYS A 223 4.06 24.37 -17.18
CA CYS A 223 3.49 23.44 -18.16
C CYS A 223 2.00 23.11 -17.93
N GLY A 224 1.36 23.70 -16.93
CA GLY A 224 -0.05 23.45 -16.62
C GLY A 224 -0.35 22.13 -15.92
N TYR A 225 0.67 21.28 -15.63
CA TYR A 225 0.47 20.05 -14.87
C TYR A 225 -0.09 20.36 -13.49
N CYS A 226 -1.23 19.75 -13.14
CA CYS A 226 -1.93 20.06 -11.90
C CYS A 226 -2.66 18.84 -11.32
N ARG A 227 -3.03 18.98 -10.05
CA ARG A 227 -3.95 18.07 -9.39
C ARG A 227 -5.37 18.34 -9.88
N GLU A 228 -6.02 17.33 -10.43
CA GLU A 228 -7.44 17.34 -10.73
C GLU A 228 -8.27 16.95 -9.49
N THR A 229 -9.59 17.15 -9.53
CA THR A 229 -10.48 16.66 -8.47
C THR A 229 -10.46 15.14 -8.47
N PRO A 230 -10.12 14.49 -7.35
CA PRO A 230 -10.09 13.04 -7.29
C PRO A 230 -11.48 12.39 -7.41
N ASP A 231 -11.55 11.17 -7.94
CA ASP A 231 -12.78 10.38 -8.02
C ASP A 231 -13.31 10.02 -6.62
N TYR A 232 -12.40 9.70 -5.68
CA TYR A 232 -12.67 9.51 -4.26
C TYR A 232 -12.08 10.70 -3.51
N ASN A 233 -12.87 11.76 -3.39
CA ASN A 233 -12.41 13.04 -2.83
C ASN A 233 -12.96 13.25 -1.40
N VAL A 234 -12.07 13.31 -0.41
CA VAL A 234 -12.45 13.79 0.93
C VAL A 234 -12.59 15.30 0.88
N THR A 235 -13.81 15.78 1.10
CA THR A 235 -14.16 17.21 1.01
C THR A 235 -14.20 17.90 2.35
N ASP A 236 -14.32 17.12 3.45
CA ASP A 236 -14.33 17.63 4.81
C ASP A 236 -13.82 16.56 5.79
N ILE A 237 -13.24 17.00 6.91
CA ILE A 237 -12.89 16.17 8.06
C ILE A 237 -13.78 16.59 9.22
N VAL A 238 -14.83 15.80 9.44
CA VAL A 238 -15.88 16.09 10.41
C VAL A 238 -15.37 15.96 11.84
N GLU A 239 -14.55 14.92 12.09
CA GLU A 239 -13.99 14.62 13.39
C GLU A 239 -12.65 13.87 13.24
N THR A 240 -11.71 14.15 14.11
CA THR A 240 -10.47 13.39 14.23
C THR A 240 -10.16 13.16 15.70
N THR A 241 -9.92 11.88 16.04
CA THR A 241 -9.44 11.44 17.35
C THR A 241 -8.09 10.71 17.19
N PRO A 242 -7.37 10.39 18.28
CA PRO A 242 -6.18 9.55 18.17
C PRO A 242 -6.41 8.18 17.52
N ASP A 243 -7.62 7.65 17.62
CA ASP A 243 -7.96 6.29 17.18
C ASP A 243 -8.86 6.23 15.93
N SER A 244 -9.43 7.36 15.51
CA SER A 244 -10.36 7.38 14.37
C SER A 244 -10.44 8.74 13.69
N SER A 245 -10.91 8.73 12.44
CA SER A 245 -11.29 9.93 11.70
C SER A 245 -12.63 9.71 11.02
N THR A 246 -13.52 10.72 11.08
CA THR A 246 -14.76 10.75 10.30
C THR A 246 -14.63 11.84 9.23
N VAL A 247 -14.79 11.45 7.98
CA VAL A 247 -14.60 12.33 6.82
C VAL A 247 -15.83 12.35 5.94
N MET A 248 -16.00 13.41 5.15
CA MET A 248 -17.03 13.50 4.14
C MET A 248 -16.46 13.16 2.76
N LEU A 249 -16.90 12.05 2.18
CA LEU A 249 -16.47 11.59 0.86
C LEU A 249 -17.40 12.17 -0.22
N ASN A 250 -16.81 12.83 -1.22
CA ASN A 250 -17.49 13.45 -2.35
C ASN A 250 -18.65 14.41 -1.93
N GLY A 251 -18.53 15.04 -0.77
CA GLY A 251 -19.49 15.98 -0.23
C GLY A 251 -20.80 15.39 0.29
N THR A 252 -21.01 14.09 0.20
CA THR A 252 -22.32 13.47 0.49
C THR A 252 -22.26 12.25 1.42
N THR A 253 -21.17 11.50 1.42
CA THR A 253 -21.09 10.22 2.14
C THR A 253 -20.17 10.37 3.35
N PRO A 254 -20.70 10.29 4.59
CA PRO A 254 -19.85 10.21 5.77
C PRO A 254 -19.12 8.85 5.79
N VAL A 255 -17.83 8.87 6.06
CA VAL A 255 -16.97 7.68 6.14
C VAL A 255 -16.20 7.73 7.45
N LYS A 256 -16.39 6.71 8.27
CA LYS A 256 -15.61 6.52 9.49
C LYS A 256 -14.43 5.58 9.21
N ILE A 257 -13.26 6.01 9.62
CA ILE A 257 -12.00 5.26 9.51
C ILE A 257 -11.49 5.08 10.93
N ASN A 258 -11.50 3.87 11.46
CA ASN A 258 -11.04 3.56 12.81
C ASN A 258 -9.51 3.48 12.90
N LEU A 259 -8.86 4.51 12.38
CA LEU A 259 -7.45 4.78 12.46
C LEU A 259 -7.25 6.30 12.60
N GLY A 260 -6.48 6.71 13.59
CA GLY A 260 -6.14 8.12 13.77
C GLY A 260 -5.06 8.60 12.80
N GLY A 261 -5.04 9.91 12.58
CA GLY A 261 -4.03 10.59 11.77
C GLY A 261 -4.37 10.72 10.28
N VAL A 262 -4.00 11.87 9.72
CA VAL A 262 -4.31 12.26 8.32
C VAL A 262 -3.78 11.24 7.30
N TYR A 263 -2.59 10.67 7.52
CA TYR A 263 -2.03 9.64 6.63
C TYR A 263 -2.90 8.39 6.54
N ASN A 264 -3.66 8.07 7.61
CA ASN A 264 -4.60 6.94 7.61
C ASN A 264 -5.90 7.25 6.87
N ILE A 265 -6.27 8.52 6.74
CA ILE A 265 -7.36 8.92 5.83
C ILE A 265 -6.97 8.53 4.40
N TYR A 266 -5.76 8.85 3.94
CA TYR A 266 -5.26 8.43 2.63
C TYR A 266 -5.23 6.91 2.47
N ASN A 267 -4.73 6.17 3.47
CA ASN A 267 -4.69 4.70 3.46
C ASN A 267 -6.10 4.10 3.35
N GLY A 268 -7.06 4.63 4.12
CA GLY A 268 -8.46 4.18 4.13
C GLY A 268 -9.16 4.44 2.81
N ILE A 269 -9.09 5.68 2.31
CA ILE A 269 -9.79 6.05 1.06
C ILE A 269 -9.14 5.37 -0.16
N GLY A 270 -7.81 5.23 -0.18
CA GLY A 270 -7.11 4.45 -1.22
C GLY A 270 -7.52 2.97 -1.22
N ALA A 271 -7.64 2.35 -0.04
CA ALA A 271 -8.11 0.97 0.09
C ALA A 271 -9.59 0.82 -0.31
N LEU A 272 -10.46 1.78 0.04
CA LEU A 272 -11.86 1.83 -0.40
C LEU A 272 -11.94 1.87 -1.94
N ALA A 273 -11.23 2.80 -2.58
CA ALA A 273 -11.18 2.91 -4.03
C ALA A 273 -10.69 1.62 -4.70
N ALA A 274 -9.69 0.97 -4.09
CA ALA A 274 -9.13 -0.28 -4.58
C ALA A 274 -10.11 -1.46 -4.43
N LEU A 275 -10.83 -1.58 -3.31
CA LEU A 275 -11.87 -2.60 -3.08
C LEU A 275 -13.00 -2.48 -4.10
N VAL A 276 -13.51 -1.27 -4.31
CA VAL A 276 -14.59 -1.03 -5.31
C VAL A 276 -14.09 -1.35 -6.72
N SER A 277 -12.85 -0.96 -7.05
CA SER A 277 -12.21 -1.29 -8.34
C SER A 277 -12.00 -2.81 -8.52
N LEU A 278 -11.82 -3.54 -7.42
CA LEU A 278 -11.70 -5.00 -7.42
C LEU A 278 -13.05 -5.70 -7.63
N GLY A 279 -14.17 -4.96 -7.52
CA GLY A 279 -15.54 -5.43 -7.68
C GLY A 279 -16.21 -5.80 -6.36
N ILE A 280 -15.72 -5.28 -5.25
CA ILE A 280 -16.42 -5.37 -3.96
C ILE A 280 -17.46 -4.26 -3.90
N ASP A 281 -18.62 -4.59 -3.39
CA ASP A 281 -19.71 -3.62 -3.21
C ASP A 281 -19.27 -2.46 -2.33
N ARG A 282 -19.72 -1.24 -2.69
CA ARG A 282 -19.29 -0.01 -2.03
C ARG A 282 -19.69 0.04 -0.56
N GLU A 283 -20.89 -0.40 -0.21
CA GLU A 283 -21.36 -0.39 1.19
C GLU A 283 -20.55 -1.38 2.02
N THR A 284 -20.29 -2.57 1.49
CA THR A 284 -19.42 -3.56 2.13
C THR A 284 -18.01 -3.01 2.35
N ALA A 285 -17.46 -2.30 1.37
CA ALA A 285 -16.12 -1.69 1.50
C ALA A 285 -16.10 -0.53 2.52
N LEU A 286 -17.18 0.25 2.65
CA LEU A 286 -17.33 1.28 3.68
C LEU A 286 -17.42 0.65 5.08
N HIS A 287 -18.22 -0.39 5.25
CA HIS A 287 -18.32 -1.12 6.52
C HIS A 287 -16.96 -1.70 6.95
N ALA A 288 -16.14 -2.16 6.02
CA ALA A 288 -14.80 -2.66 6.33
C ALA A 288 -13.90 -1.57 6.95
N LEU A 289 -14.00 -0.32 6.48
CA LEU A 289 -13.27 0.82 7.07
C LEU A 289 -13.73 1.12 8.51
N GLU A 290 -15.03 1.04 8.76
CA GLU A 290 -15.60 1.26 10.09
C GLU A 290 -15.25 0.14 11.08
N ARG A 291 -15.08 -1.10 10.59
CA ARG A 291 -14.77 -2.26 11.44
C ARG A 291 -13.27 -2.48 11.61
N PHE A 292 -12.48 -1.98 10.69
CA PHE A 292 -11.04 -2.11 10.78
C PHE A 292 -10.53 -1.38 12.02
N SER A 293 -9.97 -2.12 12.95
CA SER A 293 -9.28 -1.54 14.10
C SER A 293 -7.78 -1.79 13.97
N GLY A 294 -7.00 -0.73 14.07
CA GLY A 294 -5.53 -0.78 14.02
C GLY A 294 -4.87 -1.46 15.21
N ALA A 295 -5.65 -2.21 16.01
CA ALA A 295 -5.10 -3.04 17.07
C ALA A 295 -4.21 -4.10 16.44
N PHE A 296 -2.92 -3.84 16.46
CA PHE A 296 -1.88 -4.82 16.19
C PHE A 296 -2.12 -6.04 17.08
N GLY A 297 -2.50 -7.18 16.45
CA GLY A 297 -2.48 -8.47 17.11
C GLY A 297 -3.74 -8.87 17.86
N ARG A 298 -4.71 -9.49 17.18
CA ARG A 298 -5.60 -10.50 17.79
C ARG A 298 -5.18 -11.93 17.50
N ASP A 299 -4.01 -12.16 16.96
CA ASP A 299 -3.34 -13.47 17.02
C ASP A 299 -2.15 -13.24 17.96
N GLY A 300 -2.37 -13.48 19.24
CA GLY A 300 -1.56 -13.52 20.46
C GLY A 300 -0.02 -13.51 20.42
N GLU A 301 0.62 -12.89 19.46
CA GLU A 301 2.06 -12.59 19.50
C GLU A 301 2.25 -11.11 19.85
N VAL A 302 2.22 -10.85 21.16
CA VAL A 302 2.89 -9.70 21.74
C VAL A 302 4.37 -9.81 21.36
N TRP A 303 4.82 -9.01 20.40
CA TRP A 303 6.24 -8.75 20.25
C TRP A 303 6.67 -7.97 21.49
N GLN A 304 7.09 -8.69 22.53
CA GLN A 304 7.95 -8.11 23.54
C GLN A 304 9.20 -7.66 22.80
N CYS A 305 9.46 -6.35 22.78
CA CYS A 305 10.81 -5.87 22.57
C CYS A 305 11.65 -6.64 23.58
N ALA A 306 12.55 -7.47 23.09
CA ALA A 306 13.57 -8.07 23.92
C ALA A 306 14.37 -6.88 24.47
N ASP A 307 14.19 -6.62 25.74
CA ASP A 307 15.09 -5.75 26.50
C ASP A 307 16.49 -6.32 26.34
N ASP A 308 17.32 -5.59 25.61
CA ASP A 308 18.77 -5.86 25.57
C ASP A 308 19.31 -5.46 26.95
N PRO A 309 19.86 -6.38 27.77
CA PRO A 309 20.32 -6.07 29.10
C PRO A 309 21.71 -5.43 29.08
N GLY A 310 21.91 -4.34 28.32
CA GLY A 310 23.24 -3.76 28.09
C GLY A 310 23.33 -2.24 27.94
N GLU A 311 22.27 -1.46 27.97
CA GLU A 311 22.43 0.00 27.97
C GLU A 311 21.87 0.65 29.25
N GLU A 312 22.77 1.35 29.96
CA GLU A 312 22.46 2.19 31.12
C GLU A 312 21.56 3.39 30.75
N PRO A 313 20.70 3.89 31.66
CA PRO A 313 19.78 4.99 31.36
C PRO A 313 20.51 6.32 31.28
N GLY A 314 20.80 6.78 30.07
CA GLY A 314 21.37 8.09 29.78
C GLY A 314 20.38 9.04 29.13
N GLY A 315 19.96 10.07 29.90
CA GLY A 315 19.59 11.38 29.37
C GLY A 315 18.22 11.50 28.71
N ALA A 316 17.23 12.00 29.44
CA ALA A 316 15.97 12.52 28.90
C ALA A 316 16.24 13.63 27.89
N ASP A 317 15.68 13.47 26.65
CA ASP A 317 15.62 14.52 25.64
C ASP A 317 14.60 15.58 26.03
N PRO A 318 15.02 16.88 26.21
CA PRO A 318 14.12 17.94 26.68
C PRO A 318 13.14 18.48 25.62
N ASN A 319 13.04 17.89 24.43
CA ASN A 319 12.23 18.42 23.32
C ASN A 319 10.90 17.67 23.05
N LEU A 320 10.49 16.76 23.92
CA LEU A 320 9.16 16.17 23.82
C LEU A 320 8.11 17.11 24.44
N GLN A 321 7.75 18.18 23.73
CA GLN A 321 6.57 18.97 24.06
C GLN A 321 5.32 18.26 23.55
N LEU A 322 4.57 17.72 24.51
CA LEU A 322 3.19 17.27 24.35
C LEU A 322 2.33 18.45 23.85
N TYR A 323 1.77 18.34 22.65
CA TYR A 323 0.72 19.25 22.20
C TYR A 323 -0.53 19.04 23.04
N GLN A 324 -0.87 20.02 23.87
CA GLN A 324 -2.22 20.17 24.42
C GLN A 324 -3.07 20.99 23.45
N PRO A 325 -4.33 20.62 23.22
CA PRO A 325 -5.25 21.40 22.38
C PRO A 325 -5.70 22.65 23.12
N VAL A 326 -5.74 23.76 22.37
CA VAL A 326 -6.55 24.95 22.71
C VAL A 326 -7.77 24.91 21.82
#